data_718484e545f26255c198a4851a247100
#
_entry.id   718484e545f26255c198a4851a247100
#
_cell.length_a   1.000
_cell.length_b   1.000
_cell.length_c   1.000
_cell.angle_alpha   90.00
_cell.angle_beta   90.00
_cell.angle_gamma   90.00
#
_symmetry.space_group_name_H-M   'P 1'
#
loop_
_entity.id
_entity.type
_entity.pdbx_description
1 polymer ?
#
loop_
_entity_poly.entity_id
_entity_poly.type
_entity_poly.pdbx_seq_one_letter_code
_entity_poly.pdbx_strand_id
1 'polypeptide(L)'
;HRADKSYAILRKLLNYVSPNTLKNHSSGGTYPNLFDAHPPFQIDGNFGGTAGICEMLMQCDGDTMKLLPSLPDAWNTGEINGIKARGNYKIDLSWKNRKVAKAKITSHQAGVLTVCYNGKQKKLHFKAGETKTVK
;
A
#
# COMPACT_ATOMS: atom_id res chain seq x y z
N HIS A 1 4.43 11.98 6.86
CA HIS A 1 3.43 10.92 7.02
C HIS A 1 3.55 10.28 8.41
N ARG A 2 2.42 9.88 9.00
CA ARG A 2 2.32 9.32 10.35
C ARG A 2 2.12 7.79 10.26
N ALA A 3 3.21 7.06 9.99
CA ALA A 3 3.19 5.61 9.83
C ALA A 3 2.66 4.88 11.08
N ASP A 4 3.01 5.38 12.26
CA ASP A 4 2.52 4.91 13.55
C ASP A 4 0.99 4.92 13.66
N LYS A 5 0.37 6.06 13.29
CA LYS A 5 -1.09 6.20 13.31
C LYS A 5 -1.77 5.36 12.24
N SER A 6 -1.24 5.36 11.01
CA SER A 6 -1.78 4.54 9.92
C SER A 6 -1.77 3.06 10.29
N TYR A 7 -0.69 2.58 10.86
CA TYR A 7 -0.57 1.19 11.30
C TYR A 7 -1.50 0.87 12.48
N ALA A 8 -1.66 1.79 13.43
CA ALA A 8 -2.58 1.60 14.55
C ALA A 8 -4.04 1.50 14.06
N ILE A 9 -4.44 2.29 13.06
CA ILE A 9 -5.78 2.22 12.46
C ILE A 9 -5.96 0.90 11.71
N LEU A 10 -4.98 0.49 10.89
CA LEU A 10 -5.01 -0.79 10.17
C LEU A 10 -5.16 -1.97 11.14
N ARG A 11 -4.44 -1.96 12.26
CA ARG A 11 -4.54 -3.02 13.27
C ARG A 11 -5.93 -3.11 13.90
N LYS A 12 -6.64 -2.00 14.05
CA LYS A 12 -8.02 -2.02 14.55
C LYS A 12 -8.96 -2.74 13.57
N LEU A 13 -8.79 -2.51 12.27
CA LEU A 13 -9.53 -3.24 11.24
C LEU A 13 -9.30 -4.75 11.31
N LEU A 14 -8.09 -5.18 11.68
CA LEU A 14 -7.71 -6.58 11.77
C LEU A 14 -8.00 -7.23 13.12
N ASN A 15 -8.69 -6.55 14.05
CA ASN A 15 -9.11 -7.15 15.31
C ASN A 15 -10.06 -8.32 15.04
N TYR A 16 -9.82 -9.45 15.71
CA TYR A 16 -10.70 -10.62 15.60
C TYR A 16 -12.10 -10.32 16.16
N VAL A 17 -13.11 -10.67 15.38
CA VAL A 17 -14.52 -10.60 15.78
C VAL A 17 -15.12 -12.00 15.72
N SER A 18 -15.67 -12.47 16.85
CA SER A 18 -16.35 -13.77 16.92
C SER A 18 -17.64 -13.75 16.08
N PRO A 19 -17.92 -14.80 15.28
CA PRO A 19 -19.19 -14.91 14.56
C PRO A 19 -20.43 -14.87 15.46
N ASN A 20 -20.26 -15.19 16.74
CA ASN A 20 -21.35 -15.20 17.73
C ASN A 20 -21.66 -13.81 18.30
N THR A 21 -20.86 -12.79 17.99
CA THR A 21 -21.04 -11.41 18.46
C THR A 21 -21.92 -10.56 17.54
N LEU A 22 -22.71 -11.17 16.67
CA LEU A 22 -23.63 -10.46 15.75
C LEU A 22 -24.66 -9.53 16.44
N LYS A 23 -24.76 -9.57 17.75
CA LYS A 23 -25.69 -8.75 18.54
C LYS A 23 -25.10 -7.48 19.14
N ASN A 24 -23.78 -7.30 19.13
CA ASN A 24 -23.13 -6.13 19.72
C ASN A 24 -22.50 -5.26 18.63
N HIS A 25 -23.21 -4.22 18.23
CA HIS A 25 -22.79 -3.22 17.24
C HIS A 25 -21.61 -2.32 17.67
N SER A 26 -20.87 -2.66 18.71
CA SER A 26 -19.94 -1.75 19.36
C SER A 26 -18.46 -1.90 18.95
N SER A 27 -18.09 -2.91 18.17
CA SER A 27 -16.70 -3.09 17.74
C SER A 27 -16.60 -3.72 16.36
N GLY A 28 -16.00 -2.98 15.41
CA GLY A 28 -15.61 -3.50 14.11
C GLY A 28 -14.31 -4.31 14.18
N GLY A 29 -13.99 -5.00 13.10
CA GLY A 29 -12.79 -5.80 12.97
C GLY A 29 -12.88 -6.79 11.80
N THR A 30 -12.40 -8.01 12.00
CA THR A 30 -12.34 -9.03 10.95
C THR A 30 -12.86 -10.37 11.47
N TYR A 31 -13.76 -11.00 10.74
CA TYR A 31 -14.24 -12.36 10.98
C TYR A 31 -13.17 -13.41 10.66
N PRO A 32 -13.31 -14.67 11.15
CA PRO A 32 -12.33 -15.75 10.87
C PRO A 32 -12.08 -16.02 9.38
N ASN A 33 -13.05 -15.72 8.52
CA ASN A 33 -12.94 -15.85 7.07
C ASN A 33 -12.30 -14.61 6.40
N LEU A 34 -11.73 -13.70 7.18
CA LEU A 34 -11.10 -12.45 6.76
C LEU A 34 -12.07 -11.39 6.21
N PHE A 35 -13.36 -11.59 6.30
CA PHE A 35 -14.33 -10.56 5.94
C PHE A 35 -14.39 -9.48 7.02
N ASP A 36 -14.56 -8.23 6.57
CA ASP A 36 -14.78 -7.10 7.46
C ASP A 36 -16.02 -7.32 8.34
N ALA A 37 -15.87 -7.06 9.61
CA ALA A 37 -16.92 -7.17 10.61
C ALA A 37 -17.32 -5.78 11.08
N HIS A 38 -18.31 -5.23 10.43
CA HIS A 38 -19.06 -4.07 10.94
C HIS A 38 -20.51 -4.50 11.02
N PRO A 39 -20.86 -5.39 11.98
CA PRO A 39 -22.10 -6.18 11.90
C PRO A 39 -23.28 -5.40 11.33
N PRO A 40 -23.85 -5.85 10.17
CA PRO A 40 -23.43 -6.97 9.32
C PRO A 40 -22.12 -6.71 8.53
N PHE A 41 -21.60 -7.73 7.84
CA PHE A 41 -20.45 -7.66 6.92
C PHE A 41 -20.59 -6.52 5.89
N GLN A 42 -19.49 -5.81 5.67
CA GLN A 42 -19.38 -4.76 4.67
C GLN A 42 -18.09 -4.93 3.88
N ILE A 43 -18.21 -5.20 2.57
CA ILE A 43 -17.05 -5.47 1.69
C ILE A 43 -16.14 -4.24 1.50
N ASP A 44 -16.68 -3.04 1.66
CA ASP A 44 -15.94 -1.79 1.58
C ASP A 44 -14.82 -1.69 2.63
N GLY A 45 -15.01 -2.26 3.82
CA GLY A 45 -13.94 -2.37 4.82
C GLY A 45 -12.75 -3.21 4.33
N ASN A 46 -13.02 -4.34 3.64
CA ASN A 46 -11.97 -5.15 3.03
C ASN A 46 -11.20 -4.39 1.94
N PHE A 47 -11.92 -3.70 1.05
CA PHE A 47 -11.29 -2.90 -0.01
C PHE A 47 -10.54 -1.70 0.57
N GLY A 48 -11.13 -1.03 1.56
CA GLY A 48 -10.50 0.09 2.27
C GLY A 48 -9.22 -0.31 2.98
N GLY A 49 -9.20 -1.46 3.65
CA GLY A 49 -8.01 -2.02 4.30
C GLY A 49 -6.89 -2.32 3.29
N THR A 50 -7.23 -2.99 2.18
CA THR A 50 -6.28 -3.29 1.10
C THR A 50 -5.74 -2.01 0.46
N ALA A 51 -6.60 -1.05 0.13
CA ALA A 51 -6.19 0.25 -0.41
C ALA A 51 -5.29 1.01 0.58
N GLY A 52 -5.62 1.00 1.86
CA GLY A 52 -4.82 1.62 2.92
C GLY A 52 -3.41 1.05 3.01
N ILE A 53 -3.25 -0.28 2.91
CA ILE A 53 -1.93 -0.93 2.86
C ILE A 53 -1.15 -0.47 1.63
N CYS A 54 -1.77 -0.46 0.45
CA CYS A 54 -1.13 0.02 -0.77
C CYS A 54 -0.67 1.47 -0.64
N GLU A 55 -1.49 2.36 -0.08
CA GLU A 55 -1.15 3.77 0.15
C GLU A 55 -0.03 3.96 1.18
N MET A 56 0.10 3.07 2.15
CA MET A 56 1.23 3.08 3.08
C MET A 56 2.55 2.70 2.39
N LEU A 57 2.50 1.86 1.36
CA LEU A 57 3.67 1.36 0.63
C LEU A 57 4.00 2.21 -0.60
N MET A 58 3.01 2.78 -1.27
CA MET A 58 3.22 3.56 -2.49
C MET A 58 2.08 4.56 -2.68
N GLN A 59 2.43 5.81 -2.92
CA GLN A 59 1.51 6.87 -3.32
C GLN A 59 1.92 7.43 -4.67
N CYS A 60 0.95 7.61 -5.55
CA CYS A 60 1.18 8.21 -6.86
C CYS A 60 0.16 9.32 -7.11
N ASP A 61 0.65 10.54 -7.23
CA ASP A 61 -0.15 11.73 -7.53
C ASP A 61 0.43 12.43 -8.76
N GLY A 62 -0.36 12.43 -9.84
CA GLY A 62 0.07 12.97 -11.13
C GLY A 62 1.33 12.25 -11.66
N ASP A 63 2.40 13.01 -11.77
CA ASP A 63 3.72 12.57 -12.24
C ASP A 63 4.73 12.28 -11.13
N THR A 64 4.26 12.22 -9.89
CA THR A 64 5.11 11.98 -8.71
C THR A 64 4.68 10.73 -7.96
N MET A 65 5.64 9.80 -7.80
CA MET A 65 5.48 8.55 -7.05
C MET A 65 6.36 8.56 -5.81
N LYS A 66 5.76 8.33 -4.63
CA LYS A 66 6.46 8.19 -3.35
C LYS A 66 6.46 6.72 -2.93
N LEU A 67 7.65 6.13 -2.77
CA LEU A 67 7.80 4.76 -2.30
C LEU A 67 8.02 4.74 -0.79
N LEU A 68 7.32 3.85 -0.10
CA LEU A 68 7.32 3.67 1.36
C LEU A 68 6.99 4.96 2.14
N PRO A 69 5.98 5.75 1.74
CA PRO A 69 5.71 7.04 2.36
C PRO A 69 5.25 6.91 3.83
N SER A 70 4.69 5.76 4.21
CA SER A 70 4.12 5.54 5.55
C SER A 70 4.42 4.14 6.08
N LEU A 71 5.65 3.65 5.86
CA LEU A 71 6.08 2.31 6.28
C LEU A 71 6.21 2.24 7.82
N PRO A 72 5.46 1.37 8.52
CA PRO A 72 5.58 1.21 9.96
C PRO A 72 6.85 0.44 10.34
N ASP A 73 7.30 0.61 11.58
CA ASP A 73 8.50 -0.06 12.10
C ASP A 73 8.39 -1.58 12.08
N ALA A 74 7.16 -2.09 12.26
CA ALA A 74 6.87 -3.52 12.20
C ALA A 74 7.13 -4.15 10.82
N TRP A 75 7.15 -3.36 9.74
CA TRP A 75 7.40 -3.85 8.38
C TRP A 75 8.83 -3.54 7.95
N ASN A 76 9.80 -3.99 8.74
CA ASN A 76 11.22 -3.69 8.53
C ASN A 76 11.76 -4.20 7.19
N THR A 77 11.31 -5.36 6.74
CA THR A 77 11.69 -6.00 5.47
C THR A 77 10.46 -6.59 4.82
N GLY A 78 10.37 -6.52 3.51
CA GLY A 78 9.26 -7.09 2.76
C GLY A 78 9.34 -6.84 1.27
N GLU A 79 8.35 -7.38 0.58
CA GLU A 79 8.15 -7.17 -0.85
C GLU A 79 6.67 -7.18 -1.21
N ILE A 80 6.34 -6.49 -2.26
CA ILE A 80 5.02 -6.51 -2.88
C ILE A 80 5.19 -6.38 -4.39
N ASN A 81 4.43 -7.17 -5.15
CA ASN A 81 4.53 -7.22 -6.58
C ASN A 81 3.19 -6.87 -7.23
N GLY A 82 3.25 -6.17 -8.35
CA GLY A 82 2.09 -5.90 -9.20
C GLY A 82 1.17 -4.79 -8.73
N ILE A 83 1.61 -3.88 -7.84
CA ILE A 83 0.81 -2.70 -7.50
C ILE A 83 0.57 -1.88 -8.77
N LYS A 84 -0.69 -1.55 -9.02
CA LYS A 84 -1.06 -0.63 -10.09
C LYS A 84 -1.21 0.78 -9.52
N ALA A 85 -0.65 1.75 -10.23
CA ALA A 85 -0.70 3.16 -9.86
C ALA A 85 -1.31 4.02 -10.96
N ARG A 86 -1.79 5.20 -10.58
CA ARG A 86 -2.27 6.22 -11.51
C ARG A 86 -1.19 6.52 -12.53
N GLY A 87 -1.57 6.91 -13.76
CA GLY A 87 -0.63 7.10 -14.86
C GLY A 87 -0.21 5.80 -15.54
N ASN A 88 -0.97 4.72 -15.34
CA ASN A 88 -0.79 3.43 -16.01
C ASN A 88 0.57 2.76 -15.71
N TYR A 89 1.00 2.87 -14.45
CA TYR A 89 2.21 2.22 -13.95
C TYR A 89 1.90 0.90 -13.23
N LYS A 90 2.83 -0.06 -13.34
CA LYS A 90 2.90 -1.28 -12.53
C LYS A 90 4.20 -1.29 -11.75
N ILE A 91 4.14 -1.59 -10.45
CA ILE A 91 5.29 -1.52 -9.55
C ILE A 91 5.49 -2.87 -8.86
N ASP A 92 6.74 -3.36 -8.88
CA ASP A 92 7.24 -4.41 -8.01
C ASP A 92 8.26 -3.77 -7.05
N LEU A 93 8.01 -3.84 -5.75
CA LEU A 93 8.74 -3.12 -4.72
C LEU A 93 9.26 -4.09 -3.66
N SER A 94 10.54 -3.98 -3.33
CA SER A 94 11.14 -4.67 -2.18
C SER A 94 11.89 -3.68 -1.30
N TRP A 95 11.89 -3.95 0.00
CA TRP A 95 12.58 -3.12 0.97
C TRP A 95 13.27 -3.95 2.04
N LYS A 96 14.32 -3.38 2.62
CA LYS A 96 15.10 -3.94 3.72
C LYS A 96 15.55 -2.82 4.63
N ASN A 97 15.48 -3.07 5.94
CA ASN A 97 15.80 -2.05 6.95
C ASN A 97 15.02 -0.75 6.72
N ARG A 98 13.72 -0.89 6.36
CA ARG A 98 12.79 0.21 6.09
C ARG A 98 13.20 1.14 4.93
N LYS A 99 14.12 0.73 4.08
CA LYS A 99 14.57 1.45 2.89
C LYS A 99 14.23 0.65 1.64
N VAL A 100 13.86 1.34 0.58
CA VAL A 100 13.71 0.72 -0.74
C VAL A 100 15.00 0.04 -1.12
N ALA A 101 14.98 -1.27 -1.27
CA ALA A 101 16.08 -2.07 -1.78
C ALA A 101 16.04 -2.13 -3.30
N LYS A 102 14.83 -2.30 -3.87
CA LYS A 102 14.62 -2.33 -5.31
C LYS A 102 13.16 -1.99 -5.63
N ALA A 103 12.96 -1.15 -6.64
CA ALA A 103 11.65 -0.99 -7.25
C ALA A 103 11.76 -1.07 -8.76
N LYS A 104 11.00 -2.00 -9.37
CA LYS A 104 10.79 -2.09 -10.81
C LYS A 104 9.51 -1.35 -11.13
N ILE A 105 9.58 -0.39 -12.03
CA ILE A 105 8.46 0.42 -12.47
C ILE A 105 8.28 0.22 -13.95
N THR A 106 7.17 -0.37 -14.35
CA THR A 106 6.79 -0.52 -15.76
C THR A 106 5.74 0.53 -16.10
N SER A 107 5.96 1.30 -17.14
CA SER A 107 4.99 2.25 -17.67
C SER A 107 4.35 1.69 -18.93
N HIS A 108 3.02 1.69 -18.98
CA HIS A 108 2.27 1.28 -20.17
C HIS A 108 2.07 2.43 -21.17
N GLN A 109 2.57 3.63 -20.85
CA GLN A 109 2.53 4.80 -21.74
C GLN A 109 3.85 5.58 -21.68
N ALA A 110 4.14 6.35 -22.72
CA ALA A 110 5.28 7.25 -22.69
C ALA A 110 5.02 8.42 -21.74
N GLY A 111 6.06 8.85 -21.01
CA GLY A 111 5.92 9.97 -20.07
C GLY A 111 7.12 10.14 -19.15
N VAL A 112 6.97 11.04 -18.20
CA VAL A 112 7.97 11.33 -17.17
C VAL A 112 7.38 11.09 -15.81
N LEU A 113 8.10 10.38 -14.95
CA LEU A 113 7.72 10.09 -13.57
C LEU A 113 8.84 10.53 -12.63
N THR A 114 8.51 11.32 -11.64
CA THR A 114 9.40 11.63 -10.52
C THR A 114 9.21 10.59 -9.42
N VAL A 115 10.24 9.84 -9.09
CA VAL A 115 10.20 8.82 -8.03
C VAL A 115 10.94 9.30 -6.80
N CYS A 116 10.24 9.36 -5.66
CA CYS A 116 10.78 9.75 -4.36
C CYS A 116 10.98 8.48 -3.50
N TYR A 117 12.21 8.23 -3.07
CA TYR A 117 12.56 7.07 -2.25
C TYR A 117 13.87 7.31 -1.48
N ASN A 118 14.01 6.76 -0.30
CA ASN A 118 15.23 6.83 0.53
C ASN A 118 15.78 8.26 0.68
N GLY A 119 14.92 9.27 0.78
CA GLY A 119 15.32 10.68 0.85
C GLY A 119 15.83 11.28 -0.47
N LYS A 120 15.68 10.56 -1.58
CA LYS A 120 16.13 10.98 -2.92
C LYS A 120 14.92 11.20 -3.84
N GLN A 121 15.15 11.97 -4.90
CA GLN A 121 14.22 12.10 -6.02
C GLN A 121 14.93 11.76 -7.32
N LYS A 122 14.26 11.03 -8.20
CA LYS A 122 14.78 10.67 -9.51
C LYS A 122 13.70 10.83 -10.57
N LYS A 123 13.99 11.62 -11.62
CA LYS A 123 13.13 11.69 -12.81
C LYS A 123 13.45 10.52 -13.74
N LEU A 124 12.41 9.80 -14.15
CA LEU A 124 12.49 8.68 -15.08
C LEU A 124 11.65 9.00 -16.31
N HIS A 125 12.27 8.93 -17.48
CA HIS A 125 11.59 9.08 -18.76
C HIS A 125 11.25 7.70 -19.30
N PHE A 126 10.00 7.43 -19.59
CA PHE A 126 9.53 6.13 -20.07
C PHE A 126 9.07 6.21 -21.54
N LYS A 127 9.37 5.14 -22.28
CA LYS A 127 8.61 4.75 -23.46
C LYS A 127 7.44 3.86 -23.04
N ALA A 128 6.43 3.73 -23.89
CA ALA A 128 5.33 2.79 -23.62
C ALA A 128 5.89 1.35 -23.52
N GLY A 129 5.46 0.62 -22.48
CA GLY A 129 5.92 -0.74 -22.17
C GLY A 129 7.31 -0.81 -21.51
N GLU A 130 7.98 0.30 -21.26
CA GLU A 130 9.32 0.29 -20.68
C GLU A 130 9.30 0.03 -19.18
N THR A 131 10.29 -0.75 -18.72
CA THR A 131 10.53 -1.00 -17.29
C THR A 131 11.85 -0.36 -16.87
N LYS A 132 11.80 0.42 -15.77
CA LYS A 132 12.98 0.99 -15.12
C LYS A 132 13.10 0.55 -13.69
N THR A 133 14.33 0.49 -13.20
CA THR A 133 14.63 0.07 -11.82
C THR A 133 15.29 1.21 -11.06
N VAL A 134 14.85 1.41 -9.82
CA VAL A 134 15.52 2.23 -8.80
C VAL A 134 15.98 1.35 -7.64
N LYS A 135 17.12 1.73 -7.02
CA LYS A 135 17.72 1.05 -5.88
C LYS A 135 18.20 2.07 -4.86
#